data_ae30f29fac541300002219c27d907099
#
_entry.id   ae30f29fac541300002219c27d907099
#
_cell.length_a   1.000
_cell.length_b   1.000
_cell.length_c   1.000
_cell.angle_alpha   90.00
_cell.angle_beta   90.00
_cell.angle_gamma   90.00
#
_symmetry.space_group_name_H-M   'P 1'
#
loop_
_entity.id
_entity.type
_entity.pdbx_description
1 polymer ?
#
loop_
_entity_poly.entity_id
_entity_poly.type
_entity_poly.pdbx_seq_one_letter_code
_entity_poly.pdbx_strand_id
1 'polypeptide(L)'
;MEPRVYFPASLQRFEPKRMVFSTWVDHLPFAYDLVEALSPKMVVELGVYNGLSFFTFCQAMVEHDIDGVAYAIDSWEGDAHTDGYDDSIYNDVATYARDHYRGIAYLMRTYFNEALVHFSDGSLDLLHIDGLHTYEAVKEDFTNWYPKVKPGGIVLFHDVMARIKDFGAWKFFDELLLSEQDIFRFNHGFGLGVLRKPGGPDTNNQLLQLLFSGTEDEQQKLRQLYVHAAHFLEARRQATKFKAMAAGNKAKGGQGKSTEQVKDGGG
;
A
#
# COMPACT_ATOMS: atom_id res chain seq x y z
N MET A 1 -0.05 -20.83 -27.13
CA MET A 1 -0.60 -19.61 -26.51
C MET A 1 0.49 -18.54 -26.60
N GLU A 2 0.19 -17.37 -27.15
CA GLU A 2 1.19 -16.28 -27.16
C GLU A 2 1.48 -15.85 -25.72
N PRO A 3 2.74 -15.49 -25.39
CA PRO A 3 3.07 -15.04 -24.05
C PRO A 3 2.31 -13.76 -23.72
N ARG A 4 1.61 -13.74 -22.58
CA ARG A 4 0.94 -12.54 -22.09
C ARG A 4 2.01 -11.55 -21.64
N VAL A 5 2.15 -10.44 -22.35
CA VAL A 5 3.06 -9.35 -21.96
C VAL A 5 2.27 -8.37 -21.08
N TYR A 6 2.51 -8.42 -19.77
CA TYR A 6 1.98 -7.46 -18.82
C TYR A 6 3.03 -6.37 -18.54
N PHE A 7 2.62 -5.11 -18.65
CA PHE A 7 3.49 -3.97 -18.36
C PHE A 7 2.82 -3.07 -17.31
N PRO A 8 3.31 -3.06 -16.07
CA PRO A 8 2.73 -2.31 -14.97
C PRO A 8 2.66 -0.80 -15.23
N ALA A 9 1.53 -0.17 -14.95
CA ALA A 9 1.39 1.29 -15.00
C ALA A 9 2.31 1.98 -13.98
N SER A 10 2.55 1.32 -12.85
CA SER A 10 3.46 1.80 -11.80
C SER A 10 4.88 2.05 -12.29
N LEU A 11 5.40 1.22 -13.20
CA LEU A 11 6.73 1.44 -13.81
C LEU A 11 6.80 2.67 -14.70
N GLN A 12 5.67 3.09 -15.28
CA GLN A 12 5.62 4.21 -16.22
C GLN A 12 5.46 5.56 -15.52
N ARG A 13 4.52 5.64 -14.57
CA ARG A 13 4.01 6.92 -14.06
C ARG A 13 3.92 7.05 -12.56
N PHE A 14 4.01 5.94 -11.80
CA PHE A 14 3.84 6.01 -10.36
C PHE A 14 5.04 6.66 -9.68
N GLU A 15 4.77 7.72 -8.92
CA GLU A 15 5.70 8.37 -8.01
C GLU A 15 4.96 8.61 -6.68
N PRO A 16 5.31 7.90 -5.59
CA PRO A 16 4.61 8.01 -4.32
C PRO A 16 4.64 9.44 -3.79
N LYS A 17 3.46 10.01 -3.54
CA LYS A 17 3.31 11.37 -2.97
C LYS A 17 3.52 11.39 -1.46
N ARG A 18 3.26 10.26 -0.78
CA ARG A 18 3.58 10.09 0.63
C ARG A 18 4.64 9.02 0.79
N MET A 19 5.69 9.35 1.50
CA MET A 19 6.76 8.41 1.85
C MET A 19 7.14 8.58 3.31
N VAL A 20 6.66 7.66 4.11
CA VAL A 20 6.91 7.51 5.54
C VAL A 20 7.57 6.17 5.81
N PHE A 21 8.11 5.98 7.03
CA PHE A 21 8.67 4.69 7.43
C PHE A 21 7.57 3.62 7.46
N SER A 22 7.77 2.53 6.73
CA SER A 22 6.89 1.35 6.73
C SER A 22 7.59 0.18 6.05
N THR A 23 7.32 -1.04 6.51
CA THR A 23 7.72 -2.29 5.87
C THR A 23 6.95 -2.56 4.57
N TRP A 24 5.91 -1.78 4.30
CA TRP A 24 5.04 -1.90 3.14
C TRP A 24 5.62 -1.29 1.85
N VAL A 25 6.77 -0.60 1.95
CA VAL A 25 7.36 0.17 0.84
C VAL A 25 7.59 -0.64 -0.44
N ASP A 26 7.91 -1.93 -0.31
CA ASP A 26 8.20 -2.81 -1.44
C ASP A 26 6.93 -3.24 -2.21
N HIS A 27 5.75 -3.01 -1.65
CA HIS A 27 4.46 -3.35 -2.25
C HIS A 27 3.75 -2.17 -2.93
N LEU A 28 4.30 -0.95 -2.84
CA LEU A 28 3.68 0.25 -3.40
C LEU A 28 3.37 0.14 -4.91
N PRO A 29 4.29 -0.38 -5.78
CA PRO A 29 3.99 -0.54 -7.20
C PRO A 29 2.82 -1.48 -7.44
N PHE A 30 2.75 -2.60 -6.70
CA PHE A 30 1.65 -3.55 -6.82
C PHE A 30 0.32 -2.95 -6.37
N ALA A 31 0.29 -2.22 -5.25
CA ALA A 31 -0.91 -1.55 -4.75
C ALA A 31 -1.50 -0.58 -5.78
N TYR A 32 -0.63 0.20 -6.40
CA TYR A 32 -1.02 1.15 -7.43
C TYR A 32 -1.68 0.45 -8.64
N ASP A 33 -1.04 -0.60 -9.15
CA ASP A 33 -1.54 -1.36 -10.29
C ASP A 33 -2.78 -2.19 -9.95
N LEU A 34 -2.88 -2.70 -8.71
CA LEU A 34 -4.06 -3.43 -8.25
C LEU A 34 -5.31 -2.53 -8.22
N VAL A 35 -5.16 -1.30 -7.73
CA VAL A 35 -6.28 -0.34 -7.70
C VAL A 35 -6.71 0.03 -9.12
N GLU A 36 -5.77 0.23 -10.07
CA GLU A 36 -6.11 0.40 -11.48
C GLU A 36 -6.90 -0.80 -12.02
N ALA A 37 -6.38 -2.01 -11.77
CA ALA A 37 -6.97 -3.25 -12.28
C ALA A 37 -8.37 -3.54 -11.72
N LEU A 38 -8.60 -3.20 -10.45
CA LEU A 38 -9.84 -3.49 -9.72
C LEU A 38 -10.88 -2.38 -9.91
N SER A 39 -10.45 -1.12 -10.10
CA SER A 39 -11.31 0.07 -10.12
C SER A 39 -12.31 0.11 -8.97
N PRO A 40 -11.84 0.06 -7.70
CA PRO A 40 -12.68 -0.18 -6.54
C PRO A 40 -13.59 1.02 -6.25
N LYS A 41 -14.85 0.74 -5.86
CA LYS A 41 -15.79 1.75 -5.34
C LYS A 41 -15.61 1.93 -3.83
N MET A 42 -15.19 0.89 -3.13
CA MET A 42 -14.97 0.92 -1.69
C MET A 42 -13.73 0.14 -1.29
N VAL A 43 -12.78 0.85 -0.71
CA VAL A 43 -11.56 0.31 -0.13
C VAL A 43 -11.63 0.45 1.38
N VAL A 44 -11.25 -0.58 2.13
CA VAL A 44 -11.09 -0.52 3.60
C VAL A 44 -9.71 -1.03 3.96
N GLU A 45 -9.02 -0.32 4.84
CA GLU A 45 -7.77 -0.74 5.46
C GLU A 45 -7.94 -0.83 6.96
N LEU A 46 -7.55 -1.97 7.53
CA LEU A 46 -7.49 -2.25 8.96
C LEU A 46 -6.03 -2.19 9.42
N GLY A 47 -5.70 -1.23 10.30
CA GLY A 47 -4.31 -0.94 10.66
C GLY A 47 -3.65 -0.02 9.65
N VAL A 48 -3.56 1.26 9.98
CA VAL A 48 -3.16 2.31 9.04
C VAL A 48 -1.83 2.93 9.42
N TYR A 49 -1.53 3.01 10.70
CA TYR A 49 -0.34 3.62 11.25
C TYR A 49 -0.04 4.99 10.63
N ASN A 50 1.05 5.09 9.85
CA ASN A 50 1.48 6.32 9.17
C ASN A 50 0.80 6.52 7.78
N GLY A 51 -0.05 5.58 7.34
CA GLY A 51 -0.86 5.69 6.12
C GLY A 51 -0.11 5.49 4.80
N LEU A 52 1.03 4.77 4.77
CA LEU A 52 1.78 4.58 3.52
C LEU A 52 0.97 3.80 2.48
N SER A 53 0.44 2.63 2.84
CA SER A 53 -0.42 1.77 2.03
C SER A 53 -1.72 2.46 1.69
N PHE A 54 -2.42 2.99 2.69
CA PHE A 54 -3.69 3.67 2.54
C PHE A 54 -3.65 4.82 1.54
N PHE A 55 -2.67 5.71 1.66
CA PHE A 55 -2.56 6.83 0.73
C PHE A 55 -2.02 6.43 -0.64
N THR A 56 -1.39 5.26 -0.76
CA THR A 56 -1.08 4.69 -2.09
C THR A 56 -2.35 4.25 -2.80
N PHE A 57 -3.30 3.61 -2.09
CA PHE A 57 -4.62 3.31 -2.66
C PHE A 57 -5.36 4.59 -3.07
N CYS A 58 -5.41 5.60 -2.19
CA CYS A 58 -6.04 6.88 -2.49
C CYS A 58 -5.38 7.57 -3.70
N GLN A 59 -4.04 7.57 -3.78
CA GLN A 59 -3.33 8.14 -4.91
C GLN A 59 -3.68 7.44 -6.22
N ALA A 60 -3.70 6.11 -6.22
CA ALA A 60 -4.07 5.33 -7.39
C ALA A 60 -5.51 5.63 -7.83
N MET A 61 -6.46 5.70 -6.89
CA MET A 61 -7.85 6.07 -7.21
C MET A 61 -7.94 7.43 -7.90
N VAL A 62 -7.22 8.44 -7.41
CA VAL A 62 -7.20 9.79 -8.02
C VAL A 62 -6.55 9.77 -9.40
N GLU A 63 -5.39 9.12 -9.55
CA GLU A 63 -4.61 9.15 -10.79
C GLU A 63 -5.23 8.32 -11.92
N HIS A 64 -6.13 7.38 -11.57
CA HIS A 64 -6.90 6.58 -12.51
C HIS A 64 -8.36 7.03 -12.66
N ASP A 65 -8.73 8.21 -12.14
CA ASP A 65 -10.09 8.76 -12.19
C ASP A 65 -11.17 7.78 -11.67
N ILE A 66 -10.85 7.02 -10.60
CA ILE A 66 -11.76 6.05 -10.00
C ILE A 66 -12.71 6.78 -9.03
N ASP A 67 -14.01 6.76 -9.36
CA ASP A 67 -15.08 7.26 -8.51
C ASP A 67 -15.40 6.24 -7.41
N GLY A 68 -14.74 6.41 -6.25
CA GLY A 68 -14.84 5.53 -5.10
C GLY A 68 -14.34 6.20 -3.82
N VAL A 69 -14.44 5.50 -2.70
CA VAL A 69 -14.01 5.95 -1.38
C VAL A 69 -13.11 4.94 -0.69
N ALA A 70 -12.23 5.44 0.18
CA ALA A 70 -11.34 4.63 0.98
C ALA A 70 -11.50 4.96 2.47
N TYR A 71 -11.67 3.94 3.29
CA TYR A 71 -11.79 4.04 4.75
C TYR A 71 -10.54 3.49 5.41
N ALA A 72 -9.92 4.30 6.26
CA ALA A 72 -8.80 3.96 7.12
C ALA A 72 -9.32 3.72 8.53
N ILE A 73 -9.22 2.50 9.04
CA ILE A 73 -9.70 2.12 10.37
C ILE A 73 -8.51 1.78 11.23
N ASP A 74 -8.33 2.53 12.31
CA ASP A 74 -7.24 2.34 13.27
C ASP A 74 -7.64 3.03 14.59
N SER A 75 -7.24 2.49 15.72
CA SER A 75 -7.39 3.18 17.02
C SER A 75 -6.38 4.33 17.16
N TRP A 76 -5.25 4.21 16.48
CA TRP A 76 -4.04 5.04 16.64
C TRP A 76 -3.56 5.11 18.10
N GLU A 77 -3.74 4.03 18.84
CA GLU A 77 -3.23 3.86 20.20
C GLU A 77 -1.96 3.01 20.26
N GLY A 78 -1.66 2.32 19.14
CA GLY A 78 -0.62 1.30 19.06
C GLY A 78 -1.10 -0.06 19.59
N ASP A 79 -0.22 -1.05 19.56
CA ASP A 79 -0.49 -2.41 19.97
C ASP A 79 0.72 -3.07 20.66
N ALA A 80 0.65 -4.38 20.93
CA ALA A 80 1.72 -5.14 21.58
C ALA A 80 3.02 -5.24 20.73
N HIS A 81 2.96 -4.99 19.44
CA HIS A 81 4.11 -5.01 18.54
C HIS A 81 4.72 -3.62 18.29
N THR A 82 4.02 -2.57 18.70
CA THR A 82 4.41 -1.19 18.58
C THR A 82 4.50 -0.54 19.95
N ASP A 83 5.47 0.33 20.17
CA ASP A 83 5.45 1.22 21.34
C ASP A 83 4.26 2.15 21.17
N GLY A 84 3.40 2.32 22.16
CA GLY A 84 2.16 3.10 22.06
C GLY A 84 2.32 4.42 21.29
N TYR A 85 1.31 4.80 20.52
CA TYR A 85 1.33 6.00 19.69
C TYR A 85 0.81 7.21 20.45
N ASP A 86 1.37 8.37 20.16
CA ASP A 86 0.76 9.63 20.55
C ASP A 86 -0.15 10.19 19.43
N ASP A 87 -0.94 11.20 19.75
CA ASP A 87 -1.86 11.82 18.79
C ASP A 87 -1.16 12.45 17.55
N SER A 88 0.16 12.58 17.55
CA SER A 88 0.89 13.20 16.43
C SER A 88 0.78 12.39 15.16
N ILE A 89 0.77 11.05 15.26
CA ILE A 89 0.61 10.14 14.10
C ILE A 89 -0.77 10.31 13.49
N TYR A 90 -1.83 10.22 14.32
CA TYR A 90 -3.19 10.45 13.84
C TYR A 90 -3.38 11.84 13.21
N ASN A 91 -2.87 12.88 13.87
CA ASN A 91 -3.00 14.26 13.39
C ASN A 91 -2.28 14.48 12.05
N ASP A 92 -1.11 13.85 11.84
CA ASP A 92 -0.39 13.88 10.58
C ASP A 92 -1.19 13.17 9.46
N VAL A 93 -1.69 11.96 9.73
CA VAL A 93 -2.52 11.20 8.79
C VAL A 93 -3.81 11.97 8.46
N ALA A 94 -4.51 12.53 9.47
CA ALA A 94 -5.74 13.27 9.28
C ALA A 94 -5.52 14.58 8.48
N THR A 95 -4.41 15.27 8.75
CA THR A 95 -4.03 16.46 8.00
C THR A 95 -3.75 16.11 6.54
N TYR A 96 -2.98 15.06 6.29
CA TYR A 96 -2.64 14.63 4.94
C TYR A 96 -3.88 14.18 4.14
N ALA A 97 -4.79 13.42 4.77
CA ALA A 97 -6.06 13.02 4.17
C ALA A 97 -6.91 14.23 3.75
N ARG A 98 -7.08 15.19 4.67
CA ARG A 98 -7.85 16.42 4.43
C ARG A 98 -7.26 17.26 3.29
N ASP A 99 -5.94 17.39 3.25
CA ASP A 99 -5.27 18.33 2.35
C ASP A 99 -5.09 17.74 0.94
N HIS A 100 -5.02 16.41 0.79
CA HIS A 100 -4.73 15.75 -0.49
C HIS A 100 -5.86 14.87 -1.02
N TYR A 101 -6.73 14.30 -0.16
CA TYR A 101 -7.71 13.28 -0.56
C TYR A 101 -9.12 13.54 -0.01
N ARG A 102 -9.49 14.83 0.10
CA ARG A 102 -10.84 15.21 0.53
C ARG A 102 -11.90 14.62 -0.38
N GLY A 103 -12.90 13.96 0.23
CA GLY A 103 -13.98 13.28 -0.49
C GLY A 103 -13.65 11.86 -0.96
N ILE A 104 -12.41 11.41 -0.76
CA ILE A 104 -11.97 10.05 -1.08
C ILE A 104 -11.56 9.32 0.20
N ALA A 105 -10.68 9.92 1.01
CA ALA A 105 -10.16 9.32 2.24
C ALA A 105 -11.00 9.69 3.45
N TYR A 106 -11.48 8.66 4.17
CA TYR A 106 -12.23 8.77 5.41
C TYR A 106 -11.52 8.02 6.52
N LEU A 107 -11.25 8.69 7.63
CA LEU A 107 -10.58 8.09 8.79
C LEU A 107 -11.62 7.74 9.85
N MET A 108 -11.55 6.52 10.37
CA MET A 108 -12.35 6.04 11.48
C MET A 108 -11.41 5.68 12.64
N ARG A 109 -11.29 6.58 13.63
CA ARG A 109 -10.48 6.36 14.82
C ARG A 109 -11.27 5.51 15.81
N THR A 110 -11.21 4.18 15.62
CA THR A 110 -11.94 3.20 16.41
C THR A 110 -11.32 1.81 16.24
N TYR A 111 -11.74 0.85 17.05
CA TYR A 111 -11.35 -0.56 16.88
C TYR A 111 -12.07 -1.19 15.69
N PHE A 112 -11.42 -2.19 15.05
CA PHE A 112 -11.94 -2.82 13.83
C PHE A 112 -13.32 -3.43 14.03
N ASN A 113 -13.57 -4.10 15.15
CA ASN A 113 -14.86 -4.73 15.46
C ASN A 113 -15.98 -3.73 15.69
N GLU A 114 -15.69 -2.53 16.18
CA GLU A 114 -16.66 -1.45 16.35
C GLU A 114 -17.06 -0.83 15.01
N ALA A 115 -16.12 -0.76 14.06
CA ALA A 115 -16.37 -0.21 12.75
C ALA A 115 -17.30 -1.08 11.88
N LEU A 116 -17.39 -2.39 12.14
CA LEU A 116 -18.15 -3.36 11.32
C LEU A 116 -19.59 -2.95 11.04
N VAL A 117 -20.27 -2.30 12.00
CA VAL A 117 -21.67 -1.91 11.89
C VAL A 117 -21.94 -0.86 10.81
N HIS A 118 -20.88 -0.17 10.34
CA HIS A 118 -20.96 0.86 9.32
C HIS A 118 -20.85 0.30 7.90
N PHE A 119 -20.53 -0.99 7.73
CA PHE A 119 -20.32 -1.62 6.44
C PHE A 119 -21.33 -2.75 6.22
N SER A 120 -22.02 -2.71 5.07
CA SER A 120 -22.92 -3.77 4.66
C SER A 120 -22.16 -4.99 4.14
N ASP A 121 -22.74 -6.18 4.29
CA ASP A 121 -22.17 -7.39 3.68
C ASP A 121 -22.11 -7.25 2.16
N GLY A 122 -21.01 -7.70 1.55
CA GLY A 122 -20.78 -7.64 0.12
C GLY A 122 -20.59 -6.22 -0.44
N SER A 123 -20.18 -5.23 0.36
CA SER A 123 -19.97 -3.85 -0.08
C SER A 123 -18.53 -3.50 -0.46
N LEU A 124 -17.54 -4.23 0.04
CA LEU A 124 -16.12 -3.90 -0.14
C LEU A 124 -15.56 -4.51 -1.44
N ASP A 125 -14.87 -3.70 -2.23
CA ASP A 125 -14.10 -4.14 -3.39
C ASP A 125 -12.69 -4.60 -3.00
N LEU A 126 -12.08 -3.89 -2.06
CA LEU A 126 -10.73 -4.14 -1.55
C LEU A 126 -10.72 -3.99 -0.05
N LEU A 127 -10.27 -5.04 0.64
CA LEU A 127 -9.98 -5.04 2.06
C LEU A 127 -8.48 -5.27 2.26
N HIS A 128 -7.81 -4.44 3.05
CA HIS A 128 -6.43 -4.65 3.46
C HIS A 128 -6.37 -4.89 4.97
N ILE A 129 -5.79 -6.02 5.39
CA ILE A 129 -5.61 -6.42 6.80
C ILE A 129 -4.13 -6.26 7.15
N ASP A 130 -3.82 -5.28 7.99
CA ASP A 130 -2.47 -4.92 8.43
C ASP A 130 -2.49 -4.42 9.90
N GLY A 131 -3.31 -5.06 10.74
CA GLY A 131 -3.43 -4.76 12.16
C GLY A 131 -2.42 -5.54 13.02
N LEU A 132 -2.85 -6.04 14.19
CA LEU A 132 -2.03 -6.85 15.07
C LEU A 132 -1.71 -8.20 14.41
N HIS A 133 -0.42 -8.51 14.23
CA HIS A 133 0.06 -9.61 13.40
C HIS A 133 0.05 -10.99 14.07
N THR A 134 -0.59 -11.18 15.24
CA THR A 134 -0.75 -12.52 15.83
C THR A 134 -1.71 -13.38 14.99
N TYR A 135 -1.58 -14.70 15.08
CA TYR A 135 -2.46 -15.62 14.36
C TYR A 135 -3.94 -15.38 14.69
N GLU A 136 -4.23 -15.22 15.97
CA GLU A 136 -5.60 -15.05 16.48
C GLU A 136 -6.21 -13.72 15.97
N ALA A 137 -5.44 -12.62 16.02
CA ALA A 137 -5.92 -11.32 15.59
C ALA A 137 -6.22 -11.29 14.09
N VAL A 138 -5.28 -11.74 13.26
CA VAL A 138 -5.47 -11.77 11.79
C VAL A 138 -6.63 -12.68 11.40
N LYS A 139 -6.79 -13.82 12.08
CA LYS A 139 -7.91 -14.73 11.84
C LYS A 139 -9.24 -14.12 12.26
N GLU A 140 -9.29 -13.41 13.39
CA GLU A 140 -10.48 -12.70 13.86
C GLU A 140 -10.87 -11.58 12.88
N ASP A 141 -9.92 -10.72 12.50
CA ASP A 141 -10.14 -9.65 11.54
C ASP A 141 -10.68 -10.19 10.21
N PHE A 142 -10.04 -11.23 9.67
CA PHE A 142 -10.50 -11.86 8.45
C PHE A 142 -11.92 -12.43 8.62
N THR A 143 -12.18 -13.18 9.68
CA THR A 143 -13.47 -13.83 9.91
C THR A 143 -14.61 -12.80 9.98
N ASN A 144 -14.38 -11.68 10.65
CA ASN A 144 -15.36 -10.64 10.87
C ASN A 144 -15.58 -9.76 9.62
N TRP A 145 -14.50 -9.47 8.86
CA TRP A 145 -14.55 -8.56 7.73
C TRP A 145 -14.76 -9.23 6.37
N TYR A 146 -14.44 -10.53 6.23
CA TYR A 146 -14.64 -11.25 4.97
C TYR A 146 -16.10 -11.26 4.46
N PRO A 147 -17.13 -11.34 5.31
CA PRO A 147 -18.51 -11.17 4.86
C PRO A 147 -18.77 -9.82 4.17
N LYS A 148 -18.06 -8.75 4.57
CA LYS A 148 -18.19 -7.40 4.00
C LYS A 148 -17.63 -7.31 2.58
N VAL A 149 -16.65 -8.16 2.23
CA VAL A 149 -16.08 -8.21 0.87
C VAL A 149 -17.09 -8.78 -0.10
N LYS A 150 -17.27 -8.14 -1.23
CA LYS A 150 -18.19 -8.61 -2.28
C LYS A 150 -17.63 -9.84 -3.01
N PRO A 151 -18.46 -10.64 -3.68
CA PRO A 151 -17.99 -11.66 -4.62
C PRO A 151 -17.07 -11.02 -5.68
N GLY A 152 -15.88 -11.61 -5.90
CA GLY A 152 -14.84 -11.06 -6.78
C GLY A 152 -13.98 -9.94 -6.18
N GLY A 153 -14.33 -9.44 -4.98
CA GLY A 153 -13.49 -8.49 -4.24
C GLY A 153 -12.23 -9.14 -3.71
N ILE A 154 -11.24 -8.31 -3.37
CA ILE A 154 -9.90 -8.75 -2.99
C ILE A 154 -9.64 -8.44 -1.51
N VAL A 155 -8.98 -9.39 -0.83
CA VAL A 155 -8.41 -9.21 0.51
C VAL A 155 -6.90 -9.26 0.40
N LEU A 156 -6.23 -8.24 0.93
CA LEU A 156 -4.79 -8.18 1.11
C LEU A 156 -4.44 -8.50 2.56
N PHE A 157 -3.36 -9.25 2.76
CA PHE A 157 -2.78 -9.56 4.08
C PHE A 157 -1.31 -9.18 4.07
N HIS A 158 -0.90 -8.29 4.95
CA HIS A 158 0.51 -7.99 5.10
C HIS A 158 1.20 -8.96 6.07
N ASP A 159 2.55 -8.94 6.08
CA ASP A 159 3.41 -9.73 6.97
C ASP A 159 3.25 -11.27 6.86
N VAL A 160 2.73 -11.77 5.74
CA VAL A 160 2.52 -13.22 5.51
C VAL A 160 3.82 -14.01 5.31
N MET A 161 4.98 -13.35 5.35
CA MET A 161 6.32 -13.98 5.35
C MET A 161 7.15 -13.61 6.59
N ALA A 162 6.64 -12.74 7.46
CA ALA A 162 7.35 -12.33 8.67
C ALA A 162 7.37 -13.46 9.70
N ARG A 163 8.58 -13.94 10.05
CA ARG A 163 8.81 -15.03 11.02
C ARG A 163 9.52 -14.46 12.26
N ILE A 164 8.94 -13.45 12.87
CA ILE A 164 9.52 -12.71 14.00
C ILE A 164 8.58 -12.70 15.20
N LYS A 165 9.13 -12.78 16.39
CA LYS A 165 8.37 -12.79 17.65
C LYS A 165 7.15 -13.74 17.58
N ASP A 166 5.99 -13.26 17.96
CA ASP A 166 4.68 -13.91 17.99
C ASP A 166 3.83 -13.63 16.75
N PHE A 167 4.45 -13.12 15.65
CA PHE A 167 3.77 -12.95 14.37
C PHE A 167 3.21 -14.28 13.88
N GLY A 168 1.94 -14.29 13.52
CA GLY A 168 1.20 -15.47 13.08
C GLY A 168 0.37 -15.24 11.82
N ALA A 169 0.43 -14.03 11.21
CA ALA A 169 -0.20 -13.74 9.93
C ALA A 169 0.21 -14.75 8.85
N TRP A 170 1.50 -15.12 8.81
CA TRP A 170 2.04 -16.14 7.91
C TRP A 170 1.38 -17.51 8.09
N LYS A 171 1.10 -17.92 9.34
CA LYS A 171 0.50 -19.22 9.65
C LYS A 171 -0.94 -19.25 9.18
N PHE A 172 -1.70 -18.20 9.46
CA PHE A 172 -3.08 -18.10 9.01
C PHE A 172 -3.15 -18.06 7.47
N PHE A 173 -2.28 -17.31 6.81
CA PHE A 173 -2.24 -17.26 5.36
C PHE A 173 -1.81 -18.59 4.71
N ASP A 174 -0.89 -19.35 5.34
CA ASP A 174 -0.53 -20.69 4.89
C ASP A 174 -1.73 -21.67 4.98
N GLU A 175 -2.66 -21.51 5.95
CA GLU A 175 -3.92 -22.26 6.00
C GLU A 175 -4.85 -21.88 4.83
N LEU A 176 -4.97 -20.60 4.50
CA LEU A 176 -5.76 -20.14 3.34
C LEU A 176 -5.18 -20.67 2.02
N LEU A 177 -3.87 -20.75 1.86
CA LEU A 177 -3.24 -21.32 0.67
C LEU A 177 -3.61 -22.80 0.44
N LEU A 178 -4.02 -23.54 1.46
CA LEU A 178 -4.46 -24.93 1.35
C LEU A 178 -5.96 -25.07 1.02
N SER A 179 -6.76 -24.06 1.34
CA SER A 179 -8.22 -24.10 1.24
C SER A 179 -8.81 -23.26 0.09
N GLU A 180 -8.12 -22.19 -0.31
CA GLU A 180 -8.62 -21.23 -1.29
C GLU A 180 -7.96 -21.43 -2.65
N GLN A 181 -8.72 -21.21 -3.73
CA GLN A 181 -8.24 -21.39 -5.11
C GLN A 181 -7.66 -20.11 -5.71
N ASP A 182 -8.36 -18.98 -5.51
CA ASP A 182 -7.98 -17.69 -6.07
C ASP A 182 -7.08 -16.92 -5.07
N ILE A 183 -5.88 -17.45 -4.85
CA ILE A 183 -4.95 -16.95 -3.86
C ILE A 183 -3.54 -16.83 -4.43
N PHE A 184 -2.84 -15.75 -4.05
CA PHE A 184 -1.47 -15.47 -4.49
C PHE A 184 -0.65 -14.87 -3.35
N ARG A 185 0.67 -15.09 -3.35
CA ARG A 185 1.59 -14.53 -2.36
C ARG A 185 2.83 -13.93 -3.00
N PHE A 186 3.12 -12.68 -2.65
CA PHE A 186 4.45 -12.09 -2.79
C PHE A 186 5.31 -12.46 -1.59
N ASN A 187 6.58 -12.78 -1.84
CA ASN A 187 7.50 -13.24 -0.79
C ASN A 187 8.48 -12.16 -0.31
N HIS A 188 8.54 -10.99 -0.98
CA HIS A 188 9.37 -9.86 -0.60
C HIS A 188 8.64 -8.90 0.35
N GLY A 189 9.34 -7.96 0.97
CA GLY A 189 8.75 -6.90 1.81
C GLY A 189 7.91 -7.43 2.97
N PHE A 190 8.40 -8.44 3.71
CA PHE A 190 7.68 -9.22 4.73
C PHE A 190 6.50 -10.05 4.21
N GLY A 191 6.24 -10.00 2.90
CA GLY A 191 5.19 -10.76 2.22
C GLY A 191 3.85 -10.05 2.17
N LEU A 192 3.19 -10.21 1.00
CA LEU A 192 1.82 -9.74 0.81
C LEU A 192 0.97 -10.87 0.25
N GLY A 193 -0.04 -11.29 0.98
CA GLY A 193 -1.06 -12.23 0.54
C GLY A 193 -2.17 -11.51 -0.22
N VAL A 194 -2.67 -12.14 -1.29
CA VAL A 194 -3.75 -11.63 -2.13
C VAL A 194 -4.78 -12.73 -2.29
N LEU A 195 -5.99 -12.54 -1.79
CA LEU A 195 -7.09 -13.48 -1.88
C LEU A 195 -8.26 -12.83 -2.63
N ARG A 196 -8.79 -13.48 -3.67
CA ARG A 196 -10.02 -13.06 -4.33
C ARG A 196 -11.20 -13.88 -3.80
N LYS A 197 -12.24 -13.20 -3.34
CA LYS A 197 -13.47 -13.87 -2.89
C LYS A 197 -14.19 -14.52 -4.06
N PRO A 198 -14.57 -15.82 -3.97
CA PRO A 198 -15.28 -16.52 -5.03
C PRO A 198 -16.62 -15.87 -5.43
N GLY A 199 -17.12 -16.23 -6.63
CA GLY A 199 -18.45 -15.85 -7.11
C GLY A 199 -18.51 -14.47 -7.78
N GLY A 200 -17.38 -13.82 -8.02
CA GLY A 200 -17.32 -12.60 -8.84
C GLY A 200 -17.35 -12.90 -10.35
N PRO A 201 -17.56 -11.86 -11.16
CA PRO A 201 -17.51 -11.99 -12.61
C PRO A 201 -16.10 -12.36 -13.10
N ASP A 202 -16.04 -13.02 -14.25
CA ASP A 202 -14.76 -13.20 -14.96
C ASP A 202 -14.16 -11.84 -15.29
N THR A 203 -12.84 -11.76 -15.22
CA THR A 203 -12.10 -10.55 -15.52
C THR A 203 -11.25 -10.70 -16.77
N ASN A 204 -11.27 -9.67 -17.63
CA ASN A 204 -10.33 -9.54 -18.74
C ASN A 204 -9.06 -8.76 -18.36
N ASN A 205 -8.98 -8.29 -17.10
CA ASN A 205 -7.80 -7.58 -16.62
C ASN A 205 -6.61 -8.52 -16.53
N GLN A 206 -5.50 -8.15 -17.17
CA GLN A 206 -4.33 -8.99 -17.31
C GLN A 206 -3.61 -9.26 -15.97
N LEU A 207 -3.54 -8.26 -15.08
CA LEU A 207 -2.96 -8.45 -13.74
C LEU A 207 -3.76 -9.47 -12.94
N LEU A 208 -5.09 -9.33 -12.88
CA LEU A 208 -5.95 -10.24 -12.14
C LEU A 208 -5.91 -11.67 -12.73
N GLN A 209 -5.82 -11.80 -14.05
CA GLN A 209 -5.64 -13.12 -14.67
C GLN A 209 -4.30 -13.75 -14.31
N LEU A 210 -3.19 -12.98 -14.29
CA LEU A 210 -1.88 -13.48 -13.90
C LEU A 210 -1.85 -13.90 -12.42
N LEU A 211 -2.50 -13.15 -11.54
CA LEU A 211 -2.59 -13.47 -10.11
C LEU A 211 -3.32 -14.79 -9.86
N PHE A 212 -4.48 -15.01 -10.48
CA PHE A 212 -5.42 -16.07 -10.07
C PHE A 212 -5.57 -17.22 -11.07
N SER A 213 -5.16 -17.01 -12.33
CA SER A 213 -5.27 -18.01 -13.39
C SER A 213 -3.96 -18.22 -14.14
N GLY A 214 -2.88 -17.53 -13.73
CA GLY A 214 -1.55 -17.68 -14.32
C GLY A 214 -0.95 -19.05 -14.00
N THR A 215 -0.14 -19.58 -14.92
CA THR A 215 0.71 -20.74 -14.64
C THR A 215 1.73 -20.38 -13.56
N GLU A 216 2.33 -21.39 -12.91
CA GLU A 216 3.36 -21.14 -11.89
C GLU A 216 4.54 -20.31 -12.45
N ASP A 217 4.94 -20.51 -13.71
CA ASP A 217 5.99 -19.73 -14.37
C ASP A 217 5.56 -18.26 -14.56
N GLU A 218 4.32 -18.01 -14.98
CA GLU A 218 3.76 -16.64 -15.10
C GLU A 218 3.67 -15.95 -13.74
N GLN A 219 3.21 -16.66 -12.73
CA GLN A 219 3.13 -16.15 -11.36
C GLN A 219 4.53 -15.86 -10.77
N GLN A 220 5.52 -16.71 -11.05
CA GLN A 220 6.89 -16.46 -10.61
C GLN A 220 7.50 -15.24 -11.32
N LYS A 221 7.24 -15.06 -12.60
CA LYS A 221 7.64 -13.85 -13.34
C LYS A 221 6.96 -12.61 -12.80
N LEU A 222 5.69 -12.70 -12.42
CA LEU A 222 4.94 -11.60 -11.79
C LEU A 222 5.56 -11.21 -10.43
N ARG A 223 5.94 -12.18 -9.59
CA ARG A 223 6.66 -11.91 -8.33
C ARG A 223 7.96 -11.16 -8.58
N GLN A 224 8.77 -11.63 -9.54
CA GLN A 224 10.04 -10.98 -9.89
C GLN A 224 9.83 -9.57 -10.46
N LEU A 225 8.81 -9.37 -11.29
CA LEU A 225 8.48 -8.07 -11.85
C LEU A 225 8.23 -7.02 -10.76
N TYR A 226 7.45 -7.36 -9.72
CA TYR A 226 7.18 -6.42 -8.63
C TYR A 226 8.36 -6.21 -7.67
N VAL A 227 9.24 -7.20 -7.48
CA VAL A 227 10.54 -6.99 -6.83
C VAL A 227 11.36 -5.94 -7.59
N HIS A 228 11.45 -6.08 -8.92
CA HIS A 228 12.19 -5.12 -9.74
C HIS A 228 11.51 -3.74 -9.78
N ALA A 229 10.19 -3.70 -9.81
CA ALA A 229 9.42 -2.44 -9.74
C ALA A 229 9.70 -1.68 -8.44
N ALA A 230 9.73 -2.37 -7.30
CA ALA A 230 10.07 -1.77 -6.00
C ALA A 230 11.51 -1.23 -5.99
N HIS A 231 12.48 -2.00 -6.45
CA HIS A 231 13.87 -1.56 -6.55
C HIS A 231 14.03 -0.36 -7.49
N PHE A 232 13.34 -0.36 -8.63
CA PHE A 232 13.36 0.74 -9.57
C PHE A 232 12.76 2.02 -8.97
N LEU A 233 11.65 1.90 -8.25
CA LEU A 233 11.03 3.01 -7.54
C LEU A 233 11.99 3.62 -6.51
N GLU A 234 12.65 2.81 -5.71
CA GLU A 234 13.62 3.28 -4.71
C GLU A 234 14.84 3.94 -5.38
N ALA A 235 15.38 3.36 -6.44
CA ALA A 235 16.48 3.94 -7.20
C ALA A 235 16.11 5.32 -7.78
N ARG A 236 14.90 5.48 -8.34
CA ARG A 236 14.40 6.78 -8.82
C ARG A 236 14.32 7.81 -7.70
N ARG A 237 13.80 7.42 -6.54
CA ARG A 237 13.70 8.30 -5.37
C ARG A 237 15.07 8.76 -4.89
N GLN A 238 16.02 7.85 -4.79
CA GLN A 238 17.40 8.20 -4.41
C GLN A 238 18.02 9.17 -5.41
N ALA A 239 17.88 8.91 -6.71
CA ALA A 239 18.37 9.80 -7.75
C ALA A 239 17.77 11.21 -7.67
N THR A 240 16.47 11.32 -7.36
CA THR A 240 15.77 12.60 -7.17
C THR A 240 16.31 13.36 -5.94
N LYS A 241 16.52 12.65 -4.81
CA LYS A 241 17.12 13.24 -3.60
C LYS A 241 18.53 13.76 -3.87
N PHE A 242 19.38 12.99 -4.55
CA PHE A 242 20.73 13.43 -4.92
C PHE A 242 20.74 14.67 -5.81
N LYS A 243 19.84 14.72 -6.81
CA LYS A 243 19.71 15.91 -7.67
C LYS A 243 19.30 17.15 -6.89
N ALA A 244 18.34 17.02 -5.97
CA ALA A 244 17.89 18.13 -5.11
C ALA A 244 19.01 18.62 -4.19
N MET A 245 19.75 17.71 -3.55
CA MET A 245 20.91 18.06 -2.71
C MET A 245 22.01 18.79 -3.52
N ALA A 246 22.33 18.29 -4.71
CA ALA A 246 23.33 18.92 -5.58
C ALA A 246 22.92 20.33 -6.03
N ALA A 247 21.65 20.55 -6.33
CA ALA A 247 21.10 21.87 -6.68
C ALA A 247 21.14 22.84 -5.48
N GLY A 248 20.77 22.37 -4.27
CA GLY A 248 20.84 23.17 -3.04
C GLY A 248 22.27 23.61 -2.69
N ASN A 249 23.27 22.74 -2.90
CA ASN A 249 24.67 23.09 -2.67
C ASN A 249 25.21 24.10 -3.69
N LYS A 250 24.77 24.04 -4.96
CA LYS A 250 25.15 25.05 -5.97
C LYS A 250 24.56 26.43 -5.64
N ALA A 251 23.32 26.48 -5.14
CA ALA A 251 22.69 27.74 -4.73
C ALA A 251 23.41 28.39 -3.54
N LYS A 252 23.87 27.61 -2.56
CA LYS A 252 24.63 28.12 -1.39
C LYS A 252 26.06 28.55 -1.78
N GLY A 253 26.74 27.86 -2.70
CA GLY A 253 28.07 28.21 -3.18
C GLY A 253 28.11 29.45 -4.08
N GLY A 254 26.98 29.83 -4.70
CA GLY A 254 26.87 31.05 -5.52
C GLY A 254 26.73 32.34 -4.72
N GLN A 255 26.25 32.28 -3.50
CA GLN A 255 26.07 33.48 -2.64
C GLN A 255 27.35 33.89 -1.87
N GLY A 256 28.39 33.05 -1.85
CA GLY A 256 29.66 33.33 -1.16
C GLY A 256 30.72 34.10 -1.99
N LYS A 257 30.47 34.46 -3.24
CA LYS A 257 31.46 35.09 -4.12
C LYS A 257 31.21 36.57 -4.46
N SER A 258 30.24 37.27 -3.85
CA SER A 258 29.88 38.65 -4.21
C SER A 258 30.21 39.71 -3.15
N THR A 259 31.08 39.43 -2.16
CA THR A 259 31.42 40.39 -1.10
C THR A 259 32.94 40.61 -0.88
N GLU A 260 33.77 40.46 -1.93
CA GLU A 260 35.15 40.90 -1.87
C GLU A 260 35.55 41.63 -3.15
N GLN A 261 35.15 42.87 -3.30
CA GLN A 261 35.84 43.91 -4.08
C GLN A 261 35.16 45.25 -3.77
N VAL A 262 35.80 46.03 -2.98
CA VAL A 262 36.03 47.49 -3.05
C VAL A 262 36.50 47.98 -1.69
N LYS A 263 37.83 48.01 -1.49
CA LYS A 263 38.52 48.98 -0.67
C LYS A 263 40.01 48.95 -1.08
N ASP A 264 40.29 49.70 -2.10
CA ASP A 264 41.60 50.36 -2.22
C ASP A 264 41.48 51.52 -3.18
N GLY A 265 41.90 52.67 -2.74
CA GLY A 265 42.14 53.77 -3.66
C GLY A 265 41.77 55.12 -3.10
N GLY A 266 42.73 55.79 -2.55
CA GLY A 266 42.72 57.23 -2.69
C GLY A 266 42.99 58.07 -1.46
N GLY A 267 44.20 58.59 -1.42
CA GLY A 267 44.49 59.93 -1.10
C GLY A 267 45.44 60.17 0.06
#